data_63db02e770598d934e895af2d542f6b7
#
_entry.id   63db02e770598d934e895af2d542f6b7
#
_cell.length_a   1.000
_cell.length_b   1.000
_cell.length_c   1.000
_cell.angle_alpha   90.00
_cell.angle_beta   90.00
_cell.angle_gamma   90.00
#
_symmetry.space_group_name_H-M   'P 1'
#
loop_
_entity.id
_entity.type
_entity.pdbx_description
1 polymer ?
#
loop_
_entity_poly.entity_id
_entity_poly.type
_entity_poly.pdbx_seq_one_letter_code
_entity_poly.pdbx_strand_id
1 'polypeptide(L)'
;EEKSGASSAISQFGGLAAMAGISIPTSSNIERVLATLETRVFLKKFVEEKNLLPVIFEDFWDAASNSWKLQLDQESFITEDGISHLRGAIEVEQDKSGLITLSISWKDPEVAAQWANDLVKQLNDQLREQAIADSKKRVGYLEQELAKTTLQDMRAVLYNLLESEKQKAM
;
A
#
# COMPACT_ATOMS: atom_id res chain seq x y z
N GLU A 1 33.01 -13.11 31.11
CA GLU A 1 31.97 -12.17 31.60
C GLU A 1 31.95 -10.85 30.83
N GLU A 2 31.67 -10.88 29.52
CA GLU A 2 31.53 -9.67 28.71
C GLU A 2 30.46 -9.82 27.60
N LYS A 3 29.30 -10.39 27.90
CA LYS A 3 28.19 -10.52 26.95
C LYS A 3 26.89 -9.80 27.36
N SER A 4 26.87 -9.09 28.49
CA SER A 4 25.65 -8.47 29.01
C SER A 4 25.45 -7.00 28.58
N GLY A 5 26.47 -6.29 28.14
CA GLY A 5 26.41 -4.86 27.81
C GLY A 5 25.81 -4.55 26.42
N ALA A 6 26.04 -5.43 25.45
CA ALA A 6 25.60 -5.21 24.08
C ALA A 6 24.07 -5.38 23.91
N SER A 7 23.48 -6.33 24.64
CA SER A 7 22.03 -6.61 24.55
C SER A 7 21.18 -5.49 25.15
N SER A 8 21.65 -4.85 26.23
CA SER A 8 20.93 -3.73 26.87
C SER A 8 21.04 -2.43 26.06
N ALA A 9 22.16 -2.22 25.38
CA ALA A 9 22.33 -1.10 24.46
C ALA A 9 21.39 -1.24 23.24
N ILE A 10 21.31 -2.41 22.63
CA ILE A 10 20.43 -2.70 21.49
C ILE A 10 18.96 -2.52 21.85
N SER A 11 18.52 -2.90 23.06
CA SER A 11 17.14 -2.72 23.50
C SER A 11 16.78 -1.24 23.76
N GLN A 12 17.72 -0.43 24.24
CA GLN A 12 17.52 1.02 24.41
C GLN A 12 17.52 1.77 23.08
N PHE A 13 18.38 1.36 22.14
CA PHE A 13 18.39 1.94 20.79
C PHE A 13 17.20 1.48 19.93
N GLY A 14 16.65 0.28 20.15
CA GLY A 14 15.46 -0.21 19.48
C GLY A 14 14.22 0.66 19.74
N GLY A 15 14.06 1.18 20.96
CA GLY A 15 12.98 2.10 21.30
C GLY A 15 13.13 3.48 20.62
N LEU A 16 14.35 3.99 20.52
CA LEU A 16 14.62 5.26 19.83
C LEU A 16 14.52 5.13 18.32
N ALA A 17 14.94 3.99 17.75
CA ALA A 17 14.78 3.71 16.33
C ALA A 17 13.29 3.59 15.93
N ALA A 18 12.47 2.98 16.77
CA ALA A 18 11.02 2.91 16.58
C ALA A 18 10.35 4.30 16.66
N MET A 19 10.79 5.15 17.58
CA MET A 19 10.33 6.54 17.66
C MET A 19 10.83 7.40 16.49
N ALA A 20 12.01 7.09 15.94
CA ALA A 20 12.58 7.76 14.77
C ALA A 20 11.95 7.27 13.44
N GLY A 21 11.00 6.33 13.49
CA GLY A 21 10.36 5.79 12.28
C GLY A 21 11.32 4.98 11.39
N ILE A 22 12.46 4.55 11.95
CA ILE A 22 13.37 3.62 11.27
C ILE A 22 12.75 2.24 11.39
N SER A 23 11.85 1.92 10.46
CA SER A 23 11.36 0.56 10.30
C SER A 23 12.51 -0.31 9.81
N ILE A 24 13.01 -1.18 10.67
CA ILE A 24 13.75 -2.37 10.21
C ILE A 24 12.77 -3.07 9.26
N PRO A 25 13.20 -3.48 8.05
CA PRO A 25 12.33 -4.23 7.14
C PRO A 25 12.00 -5.58 7.78
N THR A 26 10.92 -5.62 8.51
CA THR A 26 10.32 -6.79 9.14
C THR A 26 9.02 -7.11 8.41
N SER A 27 8.49 -8.29 8.61
CA SER A 27 7.21 -8.83 8.13
C SER A 27 6.06 -7.81 7.98
N SER A 28 6.11 -6.70 8.71
CA SER A 28 5.12 -5.62 8.67
C SER A 28 4.93 -4.94 7.31
N ASN A 29 5.96 -4.90 6.45
CA ASN A 29 5.81 -4.31 5.11
C ASN A 29 5.01 -5.23 4.18
N ILE A 30 5.23 -6.52 4.30
CA ILE A 30 4.51 -7.55 3.53
C ILE A 30 3.05 -7.59 3.96
N GLU A 31 2.80 -7.62 5.27
CA GLU A 31 1.44 -7.55 5.83
C GLU A 31 0.69 -6.31 5.34
N ARG A 32 1.38 -5.16 5.25
CA ARG A 32 0.79 -3.93 4.71
C ARG A 32 0.45 -4.06 3.22
N VAL A 33 1.33 -4.66 2.42
CA VAL A 33 1.10 -4.93 0.99
C VAL A 33 -0.13 -5.81 0.81
N LEU A 34 -0.17 -6.95 1.51
CA LEU A 34 -1.29 -7.88 1.47
C LEU A 34 -2.59 -7.21 1.93
N ALA A 35 -2.54 -6.53 3.08
CA ALA A 35 -3.69 -5.81 3.60
C ALA A 35 -4.21 -4.74 2.62
N THR A 36 -3.32 -4.03 1.90
CA THR A 36 -3.73 -3.04 0.91
C THR A 36 -4.43 -3.69 -0.28
N LEU A 37 -3.88 -4.79 -0.82
CA LEU A 37 -4.47 -5.55 -1.94
C LEU A 37 -5.88 -6.09 -1.62
N GLU A 38 -6.12 -6.46 -0.36
CA GLU A 38 -7.41 -7.00 0.08
C GLU A 38 -8.46 -5.92 0.37
N THR A 39 -8.05 -4.63 0.46
CA THR A 39 -9.00 -3.58 0.77
C THR A 39 -10.01 -3.37 -0.35
N ARG A 40 -11.29 -3.26 0.03
CA ARG A 40 -12.36 -2.90 -0.90
C ARG A 40 -12.09 -1.59 -1.64
N VAL A 41 -11.51 -0.61 -0.96
CA VAL A 41 -11.19 0.70 -1.54
C VAL A 41 -10.18 0.59 -2.68
N PHE A 42 -9.14 -0.22 -2.50
CA PHE A 42 -8.12 -0.47 -3.51
C PHE A 42 -8.70 -1.19 -4.73
N LEU A 43 -9.42 -2.29 -4.49
CA LEU A 43 -10.03 -3.08 -5.57
C LEU A 43 -11.12 -2.30 -6.31
N LYS A 44 -11.94 -1.51 -5.60
CA LYS A 44 -12.94 -0.64 -6.22
C LYS A 44 -12.28 0.36 -7.17
N LYS A 45 -11.25 1.06 -6.69
CA LYS A 45 -10.49 2.01 -7.51
C LYS A 45 -9.93 1.34 -8.77
N PHE A 46 -9.39 0.13 -8.64
CA PHE A 46 -8.86 -0.63 -9.77
C PHE A 46 -9.96 -0.99 -10.80
N VAL A 47 -11.08 -1.53 -10.33
CA VAL A 47 -12.23 -1.89 -11.18
C VAL A 47 -12.75 -0.68 -11.95
N GLU A 48 -12.87 0.47 -11.28
CA GLU A 48 -13.39 1.70 -11.89
C GLU A 48 -12.39 2.34 -12.86
N GLU A 49 -11.12 2.53 -12.46
CA GLU A 49 -10.09 3.17 -13.29
C GLU A 49 -9.75 2.37 -14.55
N LYS A 50 -9.83 1.05 -14.47
CA LYS A 50 -9.56 0.15 -15.60
C LYS A 50 -10.81 -0.25 -16.36
N ASN A 51 -11.98 0.24 -15.93
CA ASN A 51 -13.27 -0.10 -16.54
C ASN A 51 -13.46 -1.61 -16.72
N LEU A 52 -13.22 -2.39 -15.65
CA LEU A 52 -13.21 -3.85 -15.72
C LEU A 52 -14.60 -4.47 -15.81
N LEU A 53 -15.65 -3.77 -15.34
CA LEU A 53 -17.00 -4.31 -15.28
C LEU A 53 -17.51 -4.87 -16.62
N PRO A 54 -17.32 -4.20 -17.78
CA PRO A 54 -17.71 -4.75 -19.08
C PRO A 54 -16.99 -6.05 -19.44
N VAL A 55 -15.77 -6.24 -18.96
CA VAL A 55 -14.98 -7.48 -19.21
C VAL A 55 -15.39 -8.58 -18.24
N ILE A 56 -15.65 -8.25 -16.98
CA ILE A 56 -16.07 -9.20 -15.95
C ILE A 56 -17.48 -9.74 -16.28
N PHE A 57 -18.37 -8.87 -16.74
CA PHE A 57 -19.77 -9.17 -17.04
C PHE A 57 -20.07 -9.06 -18.54
N GLU A 58 -19.20 -9.61 -19.40
CA GLU A 58 -19.33 -9.52 -20.86
C GLU A 58 -20.67 -10.01 -21.42
N ASP A 59 -21.30 -11.02 -20.77
CA ASP A 59 -22.61 -11.53 -21.15
C ASP A 59 -23.74 -10.48 -20.99
N PHE A 60 -23.55 -9.55 -20.06
CA PHE A 60 -24.50 -8.47 -19.74
C PHE A 60 -24.11 -7.13 -20.37
N TRP A 61 -22.97 -7.06 -21.03
CA TRP A 61 -22.48 -5.86 -21.71
C TRP A 61 -22.76 -5.93 -23.21
N ASP A 62 -23.25 -4.84 -23.79
CA ASP A 62 -23.36 -4.68 -25.24
C ASP A 62 -22.26 -3.73 -25.73
N ALA A 63 -21.23 -4.30 -26.34
CA ALA A 63 -20.10 -3.55 -26.85
C ALA A 63 -20.47 -2.63 -28.04
N ALA A 64 -21.53 -2.97 -28.80
CA ALA A 64 -21.94 -2.18 -29.94
C ALA A 64 -22.62 -0.86 -29.53
N SER A 65 -23.46 -0.91 -28.49
CA SER A 65 -24.14 0.26 -27.92
C SER A 65 -23.40 0.89 -26.74
N ASN A 66 -22.28 0.27 -26.28
CA ASN A 66 -21.53 0.67 -25.08
C ASN A 66 -22.44 0.85 -23.87
N SER A 67 -23.32 -0.12 -23.64
CA SER A 67 -24.33 -0.07 -22.59
C SER A 67 -24.64 -1.45 -21.99
N TRP A 68 -25.22 -1.44 -20.79
CA TRP A 68 -25.71 -2.65 -20.15
C TRP A 68 -26.99 -3.16 -20.82
N LYS A 69 -27.06 -4.46 -21.14
CA LYS A 69 -28.23 -5.11 -21.76
C LYS A 69 -29.48 -5.12 -20.88
N LEU A 70 -29.27 -5.01 -19.56
CA LEU A 70 -30.34 -4.96 -18.58
C LEU A 70 -30.38 -3.56 -17.97
N GLN A 71 -31.59 -3.01 -17.79
CA GLN A 71 -31.80 -1.80 -16.97
C GLN A 71 -31.61 -2.21 -15.50
N LEU A 72 -30.36 -2.31 -15.10
CA LEU A 72 -30.00 -2.51 -13.70
C LEU A 72 -29.90 -1.12 -13.06
N ASP A 73 -30.91 -0.78 -12.23
CA ASP A 73 -30.86 0.36 -11.29
C ASP A 73 -29.77 0.17 -10.22
N GLN A 74 -28.65 -0.49 -10.57
CA GLN A 74 -27.76 -1.12 -9.60
C GLN A 74 -26.28 -0.99 -9.98
N GLU A 75 -25.87 0.18 -10.40
CA GLU A 75 -24.43 0.46 -10.64
C GLU A 75 -23.58 0.07 -9.40
N SER A 76 -24.09 0.28 -8.21
CA SER A 76 -23.41 -0.14 -6.97
C SER A 76 -23.34 -1.66 -6.80
N PHE A 77 -24.38 -2.40 -7.18
CA PHE A 77 -24.39 -3.86 -7.05
C PHE A 77 -23.41 -4.51 -8.04
N ILE A 78 -23.41 -4.06 -9.29
CA ILE A 78 -22.47 -4.54 -10.32
C ILE A 78 -21.02 -4.27 -9.91
N THR A 79 -20.76 -3.11 -9.31
CA THR A 79 -19.43 -2.76 -8.80
C THR A 79 -19.01 -3.67 -7.65
N GLU A 80 -19.87 -3.95 -6.67
CA GLU A 80 -19.55 -4.85 -5.56
C GLU A 80 -19.33 -6.28 -6.01
N ASP A 81 -20.16 -6.75 -6.92
CA ASP A 81 -20.02 -8.09 -7.50
C ASP A 81 -18.74 -8.19 -8.36
N GLY A 82 -18.42 -7.16 -9.14
CA GLY A 82 -17.17 -7.05 -9.89
C GLY A 82 -15.93 -7.07 -9.00
N ILE A 83 -15.96 -6.36 -7.85
CA ILE A 83 -14.89 -6.40 -6.85
C ILE A 83 -14.73 -7.82 -6.29
N SER A 84 -15.84 -8.51 -6.02
CA SER A 84 -15.83 -9.88 -5.51
C SER A 84 -15.25 -10.87 -6.51
N HIS A 85 -15.62 -10.75 -7.79
CA HIS A 85 -15.06 -11.56 -8.88
C HIS A 85 -13.55 -11.32 -9.05
N LEU A 86 -13.13 -10.05 -9.06
CA LEU A 86 -11.71 -9.71 -9.15
C LEU A 86 -10.92 -10.25 -7.95
N ARG A 87 -11.46 -10.11 -6.75
CA ARG A 87 -10.83 -10.64 -5.53
C ARG A 87 -10.66 -12.16 -5.59
N GLY A 88 -11.67 -12.87 -6.09
CA GLY A 88 -11.62 -14.32 -6.27
C GLY A 88 -10.62 -14.78 -7.36
N ALA A 89 -10.29 -13.90 -8.30
CA ALA A 89 -9.32 -14.17 -9.35
C ALA A 89 -7.86 -13.89 -8.95
N ILE A 90 -7.64 -13.09 -7.89
CA ILE A 90 -6.31 -12.72 -7.39
C ILE A 90 -5.82 -13.76 -6.39
N GLU A 91 -4.61 -14.25 -6.58
CA GLU A 91 -3.89 -15.10 -5.65
C GLU A 91 -2.55 -14.44 -5.30
N VAL A 92 -2.22 -14.39 -4.03
CA VAL A 92 -0.97 -13.81 -3.55
C VAL A 92 -0.26 -14.82 -2.67
N GLU A 93 0.94 -15.19 -3.07
CA GLU A 93 1.79 -16.13 -2.36
C GLU A 93 3.08 -15.46 -1.90
N GLN A 94 3.57 -15.87 -0.75
CA GLN A 94 4.90 -15.49 -0.27
C GLN A 94 5.76 -16.74 -0.08
N ASP A 95 6.93 -16.71 -0.69
CA ASP A 95 7.90 -17.77 -0.49
C ASP A 95 8.75 -17.57 0.79
N LYS A 96 9.60 -18.57 1.11
CA LYS A 96 10.49 -18.52 2.28
C LYS A 96 11.56 -17.45 2.19
N SER A 97 11.84 -16.92 1.00
CA SER A 97 12.80 -15.83 0.77
C SER A 97 12.18 -14.45 1.03
N GLY A 98 10.85 -14.38 1.17
CA GLY A 98 10.10 -13.13 1.31
C GLY A 98 9.64 -12.56 -0.02
N LEU A 99 9.85 -13.25 -1.15
CA LEU A 99 9.33 -12.84 -2.44
C LEU A 99 7.82 -13.01 -2.48
N ILE A 100 7.12 -11.97 -2.91
CA ILE A 100 5.67 -12.00 -3.10
C ILE A 100 5.38 -12.21 -4.58
N THR A 101 4.62 -13.25 -4.88
CA THR A 101 4.11 -13.53 -6.22
C THR A 101 2.61 -13.23 -6.25
N LEU A 102 2.20 -12.39 -7.18
CA LEU A 102 0.79 -12.09 -7.45
C LEU A 102 0.39 -12.77 -8.75
N SER A 103 -0.64 -13.58 -8.70
CA SER A 103 -1.21 -14.28 -9.85
C SER A 103 -2.66 -13.86 -10.06
N ILE A 104 -3.09 -13.78 -11.31
CA ILE A 104 -4.50 -13.55 -11.66
C ILE A 104 -4.95 -14.67 -12.57
N SER A 105 -6.05 -15.34 -12.18
CA SER A 105 -6.70 -16.37 -12.97
C SER A 105 -7.89 -15.77 -13.72
N TRP A 106 -7.79 -15.72 -15.05
CA TRP A 106 -8.87 -15.24 -15.92
C TRP A 106 -8.97 -16.07 -17.17
N LYS A 107 -10.13 -16.04 -17.86
CA LYS A 107 -10.39 -16.79 -19.08
C LYS A 107 -9.48 -16.42 -20.24
N ASP A 108 -9.09 -15.17 -20.35
CA ASP A 108 -8.13 -14.66 -21.31
C ASP A 108 -6.78 -14.43 -20.65
N PRO A 109 -5.70 -15.13 -21.05
CA PRO A 109 -4.39 -15.01 -20.41
C PRO A 109 -3.71 -13.65 -20.66
N GLU A 110 -4.01 -12.98 -21.79
CA GLU A 110 -3.46 -11.65 -22.07
C GLU A 110 -4.08 -10.60 -21.14
N VAL A 111 -5.40 -10.68 -20.95
CA VAL A 111 -6.13 -9.85 -20.01
C VAL A 111 -5.65 -10.11 -18.58
N ALA A 112 -5.48 -11.37 -18.18
CA ALA A 112 -4.95 -11.72 -16.86
C ALA A 112 -3.58 -11.12 -16.61
N ALA A 113 -2.65 -11.23 -17.58
CA ALA A 113 -1.31 -10.68 -17.48
C ALA A 113 -1.32 -9.14 -17.40
N GLN A 114 -2.17 -8.49 -18.19
CA GLN A 114 -2.33 -7.04 -18.14
C GLN A 114 -2.85 -6.58 -16.77
N TRP A 115 -3.90 -7.22 -16.25
CA TRP A 115 -4.46 -6.90 -14.94
C TRP A 115 -3.45 -7.10 -13.82
N ALA A 116 -2.68 -8.18 -13.86
CA ALA A 116 -1.63 -8.44 -12.86
C ALA A 116 -0.59 -7.31 -12.83
N ASN A 117 -0.09 -6.91 -14.00
CA ASN A 117 0.89 -5.83 -14.11
C ASN A 117 0.29 -4.47 -13.67
N ASP A 118 -0.93 -4.18 -14.08
CA ASP A 118 -1.62 -2.94 -13.72
C ASP A 118 -1.91 -2.87 -12.21
N LEU A 119 -2.29 -4.00 -11.60
CA LEU A 119 -2.56 -4.11 -10.17
C LEU A 119 -1.29 -3.86 -9.35
N VAL A 120 -0.17 -4.45 -9.75
CA VAL A 120 1.14 -4.23 -9.11
C VAL A 120 1.57 -2.76 -9.25
N LYS A 121 1.36 -2.16 -10.43
CA LYS A 121 1.66 -0.74 -10.64
C LYS A 121 0.83 0.15 -9.73
N GLN A 122 -0.49 -0.04 -9.70
CA GLN A 122 -1.38 0.74 -8.83
C GLN A 122 -1.04 0.57 -7.34
N LEU A 123 -0.68 -0.66 -6.92
CA LEU A 123 -0.24 -0.93 -5.56
C LEU A 123 1.03 -0.13 -5.21
N ASN A 124 2.03 -0.17 -6.09
CA ASN A 124 3.28 0.55 -5.88
C ASN A 124 3.04 2.07 -5.81
N ASP A 125 2.18 2.61 -6.68
CA ASP A 125 1.83 4.03 -6.68
C ASP A 125 1.12 4.40 -5.38
N GLN A 126 0.15 3.61 -4.91
CA GLN A 126 -0.56 3.85 -3.66
C GLN A 126 0.37 3.75 -2.43
N LEU A 127 1.24 2.76 -2.38
CA LEU A 127 2.21 2.63 -1.28
C LEU A 127 3.18 3.81 -1.24
N ARG A 128 3.61 4.30 -2.42
CA ARG A 128 4.44 5.51 -2.53
C ARG A 128 3.70 6.73 -2.01
N GLU A 129 2.46 6.94 -2.45
CA GLU A 129 1.62 8.06 -2.00
C GLU A 129 1.41 8.04 -0.48
N GLN A 130 1.14 6.85 0.09
CA GLN A 130 1.03 6.68 1.53
C GLN A 130 2.33 7.01 2.26
N ALA A 131 3.47 6.51 1.77
CA ALA A 131 4.78 6.79 2.37
C ALA A 131 5.10 8.29 2.36
N ILE A 132 4.82 8.99 1.26
CA ILE A 132 4.99 10.44 1.15
C ILE A 132 4.05 11.18 2.12
N ALA A 133 2.77 10.77 2.19
CA ALA A 133 1.81 11.39 3.09
C ALA A 133 2.20 11.20 4.57
N ASP A 134 2.68 10.02 4.94
CA ASP A 134 3.15 9.73 6.29
C ASP A 134 4.43 10.50 6.62
N SER A 135 5.35 10.64 5.66
CA SER A 135 6.55 11.45 5.86
C SER A 135 6.20 12.93 6.05
N LYS A 136 5.27 13.48 5.25
CA LYS A 136 4.78 14.86 5.44
C LYS A 136 4.15 15.09 6.81
N LYS A 137 3.37 14.13 7.32
CA LYS A 137 2.80 14.21 8.69
C LYS A 137 3.90 14.23 9.75
N ARG A 138 4.93 13.35 9.61
CA ARG A 138 6.08 13.34 10.53
C ARG A 138 6.87 14.64 10.48
N VAL A 139 7.10 15.21 9.29
CA VAL A 139 7.74 16.52 9.12
C VAL A 139 6.96 17.58 9.89
N GLY A 140 5.65 17.67 9.71
CA GLY A 140 4.82 18.64 10.42
C GLY A 140 4.88 18.48 11.95
N TYR A 141 4.88 17.24 12.44
CA TYR A 141 5.05 16.97 13.86
C TYR A 141 6.43 17.41 14.38
N LEU A 142 7.51 17.07 13.67
CA LEU A 142 8.86 17.45 14.06
C LEU A 142 9.07 18.98 14.05
N GLU A 143 8.49 19.70 13.10
CA GLU A 143 8.52 21.17 13.06
C GLU A 143 7.80 21.79 14.26
N GLN A 144 6.66 21.23 14.68
CA GLN A 144 5.95 21.68 15.87
C GLN A 144 6.76 21.40 17.15
N GLU A 145 7.37 20.24 17.27
CA GLU A 145 8.20 19.90 18.44
C GLU A 145 9.46 20.76 18.52
N LEU A 146 10.06 21.06 17.36
CA LEU A 146 11.22 21.95 17.27
C LEU A 146 10.89 23.38 17.76
N ALA A 147 9.69 23.87 17.43
CA ALA A 147 9.24 25.19 17.88
C ALA A 147 9.03 25.28 19.40
N LYS A 148 8.68 24.16 20.05
CA LYS A 148 8.46 24.09 21.51
C LYS A 148 9.74 23.80 22.29
N THR A 149 10.76 23.21 21.65
CA THR A 149 11.97 22.73 22.33
C THR A 149 12.98 23.85 22.53
N THR A 150 13.35 24.07 23.76
CA THR A 150 14.35 25.09 24.16
C THR A 150 15.75 24.51 24.40
N LEU A 151 15.86 23.18 24.57
CA LEU A 151 17.13 22.50 24.83
C LEU A 151 17.94 22.35 23.53
N GLN A 152 19.17 22.85 23.52
CA GLN A 152 20.00 22.96 22.34
C GLN A 152 20.38 21.60 21.73
N ASP A 153 20.72 20.62 22.58
CA ASP A 153 21.07 19.27 22.13
C ASP A 153 19.88 18.54 21.51
N MET A 154 18.69 18.70 22.10
CA MET A 154 17.46 18.09 21.55
C MET A 154 17.05 18.74 20.23
N ARG A 155 17.26 20.03 20.05
CA ARG A 155 17.05 20.73 18.78
C ARG A 155 17.93 20.17 17.67
N ALA A 156 19.20 19.89 17.94
CA ALA A 156 20.11 19.29 16.94
C ALA A 156 19.62 17.92 16.47
N VAL A 157 19.14 17.09 17.38
CA VAL A 157 18.55 15.78 17.04
C VAL A 157 17.28 15.94 16.19
N LEU A 158 16.39 16.86 16.58
CA LEU A 158 15.15 17.13 15.83
C LEU A 158 15.43 17.66 14.42
N TYR A 159 16.45 18.52 14.23
CA TYR A 159 16.86 18.99 12.92
C TYR A 159 17.35 17.85 12.02
N ASN A 160 18.17 16.95 12.53
CA ASN A 160 18.66 15.80 11.76
C ASN A 160 17.53 14.86 11.34
N LEU A 161 16.57 14.61 12.25
CA LEU A 161 15.37 13.82 11.93
C LEU A 161 14.49 14.51 10.88
N LEU A 162 14.29 15.80 11.01
CA LEU A 162 13.50 16.60 10.07
C LEU A 162 14.12 16.58 8.67
N GLU A 163 15.43 16.73 8.56
CA GLU A 163 16.13 16.66 7.27
C GLU A 163 15.99 15.28 6.63
N SER A 164 16.17 14.22 7.41
CA SER A 164 15.98 12.84 6.94
C SER A 164 14.54 12.59 6.46
N GLU A 165 13.53 13.07 7.17
CA GLU A 165 12.13 12.90 6.73
C GLU A 165 11.77 13.76 5.52
N LYS A 166 12.33 14.96 5.37
CA LYS A 166 12.17 15.79 4.17
C LYS A 166 12.72 15.12 2.92
N GLN A 167 13.86 14.44 3.03
CA GLN A 167 14.43 13.67 1.92
C GLN A 167 13.54 12.51 1.48
N LYS A 168 12.84 11.85 2.41
CA LYS A 168 11.88 10.76 2.09
C LYS A 168 10.59 11.26 1.44
N ALA A 169 10.25 12.54 1.65
CA ALA A 169 9.02 13.16 1.13
C ALA A 169 9.18 13.76 -0.28
N MET A 170 10.41 13.80 -0.79
CA MET A 170 10.74 14.23 -2.16
C MET A 170 10.70 13.09 -3.14
#